data_e61fa7d974fbec9156e88ffc81898037
#
_entry.id   e61fa7d974fbec9156e88ffc81898037
#
_cell.length_a   1.000
_cell.length_b   1.000
_cell.length_c   1.000
_cell.angle_alpha   90.00
_cell.angle_beta   90.00
_cell.angle_gamma   90.00
#
_symmetry.space_group_name_H-M   'P 1'
#
loop_
_entity.id
_entity.type
_entity.pdbx_description
1 polymer ?
#
loop_
_entity_poly.entity_id
_entity_poly.type
_entity_poly.pdbx_seq_one_letter_code
_entity_poly.pdbx_strand_id
1 'polypeptide(L)'
;MKINYPAVIVATLVHFILGGIWYSLLFANKFIQLMGWTKAQLDEVANQSHAKEYLIAFLSSLVLVYILAHFVQYTKASSAISGLQTAFWLWLGFVVTTQLPTVIFEGRKPGLYLLNIGYQFVGCTLAGVILAIWRPREGR
;
A
#
# COMPACT_ATOMS: atom_id res chain seq x y z
N MET A 1 -22.43 6.46 9.95
CA MET A 1 -21.19 5.68 9.80
C MET A 1 -20.07 6.44 10.52
N LYS A 2 -19.38 5.78 11.45
CA LYS A 2 -18.31 6.40 12.23
C LYS A 2 -16.96 5.79 11.82
N ILE A 3 -16.02 6.63 11.43
CA ILE A 3 -14.64 6.24 11.13
C ILE A 3 -13.80 6.38 12.40
N ASN A 4 -13.00 5.38 12.71
CA ASN A 4 -12.01 5.45 13.78
C ASN A 4 -10.73 6.10 13.25
N TYR A 5 -10.58 7.41 13.43
CA TYR A 5 -9.43 8.16 12.95
C TYR A 5 -8.08 7.68 13.55
N PRO A 6 -7.98 7.36 14.85
CA PRO A 6 -6.78 6.73 15.39
C PRO A 6 -6.37 5.45 14.64
N ALA A 7 -7.31 4.58 14.32
CA ALA A 7 -7.05 3.37 13.54
C ALA A 7 -6.56 3.71 12.12
N VAL A 8 -7.14 4.74 11.49
CA VAL A 8 -6.69 5.23 10.17
C VAL A 8 -5.24 5.70 10.23
N ILE A 9 -4.87 6.49 11.24
CA ILE A 9 -3.50 6.98 11.39
C ILE A 9 -2.52 5.81 11.60
N VAL A 10 -2.82 4.88 12.49
CA VAL A 10 -1.95 3.71 12.74
C VAL A 10 -1.82 2.86 11.49
N ALA A 11 -2.92 2.54 10.81
CA ALA A 11 -2.90 1.76 9.58
C ALA A 11 -2.13 2.49 8.44
N THR A 12 -2.24 3.82 8.36
CA THR A 12 -1.48 4.63 7.41
C THR A 12 0.02 4.53 7.69
N LEU A 13 0.43 4.67 8.95
CA LEU A 13 1.84 4.53 9.33
C LEU A 13 2.37 3.13 9.01
N VAL A 14 1.61 2.09 9.30
CA VAL A 14 1.98 0.70 8.98
C VAL A 14 2.16 0.53 7.46
N HIS A 15 1.21 1.01 6.67
CA HIS A 15 1.28 0.94 5.20
C HIS A 15 2.48 1.71 4.64
N PHE A 16 2.70 2.93 5.11
CA PHE A 16 3.80 3.78 4.67
C PHE A 16 5.18 3.21 5.06
N ILE A 17 5.34 2.81 6.32
CA ILE A 17 6.60 2.22 6.82
C ILE A 17 6.90 0.90 6.12
N LEU A 18 5.88 0.07 5.88
CA LEU A 18 6.03 -1.17 5.10
C LEU A 18 6.58 -0.87 3.70
N GLY A 19 6.13 0.20 3.05
CA GLY A 19 6.65 0.62 1.75
C GLY A 19 8.14 0.94 1.80
N GLY A 20 8.58 1.67 2.81
CA GLY A 20 10.00 1.93 3.03
C GLY A 20 10.81 0.65 3.24
N ILE A 21 10.34 -0.24 4.09
CA ILE A 21 10.99 -1.53 4.35
C ILE A 21 11.01 -2.39 3.09
N TRP A 22 9.91 -2.47 2.36
CA TRP A 22 9.76 -3.29 1.15
C TRP A 22 10.77 -2.91 0.07
N TYR A 23 10.84 -1.63 -0.27
CA TYR A 23 11.69 -1.15 -1.37
C TYR A 23 13.13 -0.83 -0.96
N SER A 24 13.41 -0.58 0.31
CA SER A 24 14.75 -0.19 0.77
C SER A 24 15.51 -1.30 1.48
N LEU A 25 14.84 -2.29 2.06
CA LEU A 25 15.47 -3.38 2.81
C LEU A 25 15.20 -4.75 2.19
N LEU A 26 13.92 -5.15 2.06
CA LEU A 26 13.57 -6.51 1.64
C LEU A 26 13.89 -6.76 0.17
N PHE A 27 13.57 -5.84 -0.71
CA PHE A 27 13.68 -5.99 -2.16
C PHE A 27 14.52 -4.88 -2.82
N ALA A 28 15.38 -4.21 -2.08
CA ALA A 28 16.19 -3.11 -2.59
C ALA A 28 16.99 -3.48 -3.83
N ASN A 29 17.75 -4.57 -3.78
CA ASN A 29 18.56 -5.03 -4.90
C ASN A 29 17.70 -5.45 -6.11
N LYS A 30 16.60 -6.14 -5.85
CA LYS A 30 15.67 -6.56 -6.90
C LYS A 30 14.98 -5.37 -7.56
N PHE A 31 14.57 -4.39 -6.77
CA PHE A 31 13.97 -3.16 -7.25
C PHE A 31 14.93 -2.37 -8.14
N ILE A 32 16.17 -2.16 -7.70
CA ILE A 32 17.23 -1.48 -8.46
C ILE A 32 17.49 -2.21 -9.79
N GLN A 33 17.61 -3.53 -9.72
CA GLN A 33 17.82 -4.35 -10.93
C GLN A 33 16.66 -4.23 -11.93
N LEU A 34 15.43 -4.27 -11.45
CA LEU A 34 14.23 -4.16 -12.28
C LEU A 34 14.05 -2.75 -12.86
N MET A 35 14.46 -1.70 -12.14
CA MET A 35 14.45 -0.33 -12.64
C MET A 35 15.52 -0.11 -13.73
N GLY A 36 16.54 -0.95 -13.80
CA GLY A 36 17.61 -0.85 -14.80
C GLY A 36 18.48 0.40 -14.64
N TRP A 37 18.62 0.92 -13.42
CA TRP A 37 19.42 2.11 -13.15
C TRP A 37 20.91 1.84 -13.32
N THR A 38 21.62 2.78 -13.98
CA THR A 38 23.07 2.81 -14.02
C THR A 38 23.65 3.25 -12.68
N LYS A 39 24.95 2.98 -12.48
CA LYS A 39 25.66 3.45 -11.26
C LYS A 39 25.55 4.97 -11.08
N ALA A 40 25.70 5.73 -12.17
CA ALA A 40 25.58 7.18 -12.13
C ALA A 40 24.18 7.64 -11.68
N GLN A 41 23.11 6.99 -12.16
CA GLN A 41 21.73 7.26 -11.75
C GLN A 41 21.51 6.90 -10.28
N LEU A 42 22.08 5.80 -9.79
CA LEU A 42 22.01 5.42 -8.38
C LEU A 42 22.70 6.45 -7.48
N ASP A 43 23.89 6.91 -7.88
CA ASP A 43 24.63 7.93 -7.13
C ASP A 43 23.87 9.27 -7.11
N GLU A 44 23.24 9.63 -8.22
CA GLU A 44 22.40 10.83 -8.30
C GLU A 44 21.19 10.73 -7.35
N VAL A 45 20.46 9.62 -7.39
CA VAL A 45 19.30 9.36 -6.51
C VAL A 45 19.73 9.36 -5.05
N ALA A 46 20.87 8.74 -4.71
CA ALA A 46 21.37 8.69 -3.33
C ALA A 46 21.74 10.07 -2.76
N ASN A 47 22.14 11.01 -3.63
CA ASN A 47 22.57 12.36 -3.21
C ASN A 47 21.45 13.40 -3.20
N GLN A 48 20.25 13.05 -3.65
CA GLN A 48 19.09 13.95 -3.66
C GLN A 48 18.26 13.83 -2.36
N SER A 49 17.62 14.94 -1.98
CA SER A 49 16.60 14.90 -0.94
C SER A 49 15.31 14.31 -1.49
N HIS A 50 14.76 13.31 -0.81
CA HIS A 50 13.50 12.63 -1.18
C HIS A 50 12.32 13.03 -0.26
N ALA A 51 12.44 14.15 0.45
CA ALA A 51 11.41 14.60 1.39
C ALA A 51 10.04 14.80 0.71
N LYS A 52 10.03 15.36 -0.50
CA LYS A 52 8.81 15.56 -1.29
C LYS A 52 8.15 14.24 -1.68
N GLU A 53 8.94 13.29 -2.16
CA GLU A 53 8.48 11.96 -2.57
C GLU A 53 7.91 11.18 -1.37
N TYR A 54 8.58 11.23 -0.23
CA TYR A 54 8.08 10.62 1.01
C TYR A 54 6.80 11.27 1.51
N LEU A 55 6.68 12.59 1.42
CA LEU A 55 5.43 13.28 1.78
C LEU A 55 4.27 12.86 0.87
N ILE A 56 4.49 12.81 -0.44
CA ILE A 56 3.48 12.35 -1.41
C ILE A 56 3.10 10.90 -1.14
N ALA A 57 4.07 10.02 -0.88
CA ALA A 57 3.82 8.62 -0.55
C ALA A 57 3.01 8.47 0.75
N PHE A 58 3.32 9.27 1.77
CA PHE A 58 2.55 9.28 3.02
C PHE A 58 1.10 9.73 2.80
N LEU A 59 0.90 10.82 2.06
CA LEU A 59 -0.44 11.33 1.74
C LEU A 59 -1.23 10.32 0.90
N SER A 60 -0.58 9.65 -0.04
CA SER A 60 -1.20 8.57 -0.83
C SER A 60 -1.63 7.40 0.06
N SER A 61 -0.77 6.99 1.00
CA SER A 61 -1.10 5.96 1.98
C SER A 61 -2.29 6.38 2.87
N LEU A 62 -2.32 7.64 3.28
CA LEU A 62 -3.41 8.20 4.10
C LEU A 62 -4.75 8.14 3.35
N VAL A 63 -4.77 8.57 2.10
CA VAL A 63 -5.99 8.52 1.26
C VAL A 63 -6.43 7.08 1.05
N LEU A 64 -5.51 6.18 0.70
CA LEU A 64 -5.80 4.77 0.49
C LEU A 64 -6.44 4.15 1.74
N VAL A 65 -5.82 4.33 2.89
CA VAL A 65 -6.29 3.76 4.17
C VAL A 65 -7.60 4.38 4.61
N TYR A 66 -7.77 5.69 4.41
CA TYR A 66 -9.02 6.38 4.71
C TYR A 66 -10.19 5.84 3.89
N ILE A 67 -9.99 5.62 2.59
CA ILE A 67 -11.00 5.02 1.73
C ILE A 67 -11.25 3.55 2.13
N LEU A 68 -10.20 2.79 2.42
CA LEU A 68 -10.33 1.42 2.90
C LEU A 68 -11.15 1.34 4.19
N ALA A 69 -11.00 2.32 5.09
CA ALA A 69 -11.81 2.40 6.30
C ALA A 69 -13.32 2.52 6.00
N HIS A 70 -13.70 3.25 4.96
CA HIS A 70 -15.09 3.31 4.50
C HIS A 70 -15.59 1.93 4.03
N PHE A 71 -14.79 1.21 3.24
CA PHE A 71 -15.17 -0.13 2.77
C PHE A 71 -15.28 -1.14 3.92
N VAL A 72 -14.39 -1.07 4.90
CA VAL A 72 -14.50 -1.87 6.14
C VAL A 72 -15.83 -1.59 6.85
N GLN A 73 -16.29 -0.34 6.87
CA GLN A 73 -17.59 0.02 7.42
C GLN A 73 -18.76 -0.49 6.55
N TYR A 74 -18.70 -0.32 5.23
CA TYR A 74 -19.74 -0.81 4.31
C TYR A 74 -19.92 -2.32 4.38
N THR A 75 -18.83 -3.07 4.43
CA THR A 75 -18.85 -4.53 4.54
C THR A 75 -19.14 -5.02 5.95
N LYS A 76 -19.24 -4.10 6.92
CA LYS A 76 -19.40 -4.42 8.35
C LYS A 76 -18.32 -5.37 8.89
N ALA A 77 -17.13 -5.30 8.31
CA ALA A 77 -16.01 -6.11 8.75
C ALA A 77 -15.64 -5.77 10.21
N SER A 78 -15.60 -6.77 11.08
CA SER A 78 -15.40 -6.63 12.52
C SER A 78 -14.40 -7.64 13.11
N SER A 79 -13.77 -8.41 12.24
CA SER A 79 -12.72 -9.38 12.60
C SER A 79 -11.52 -9.23 11.68
N ALA A 80 -10.38 -9.78 12.10
CA ALA A 80 -9.17 -9.79 11.28
C ALA A 80 -9.43 -10.44 9.90
N ILE A 81 -10.15 -11.54 9.87
CA ILE A 81 -10.47 -12.27 8.62
C ILE A 81 -11.36 -11.43 7.71
N SER A 82 -12.43 -10.83 8.23
CA SER A 82 -13.32 -10.00 7.41
C SER A 82 -12.65 -8.72 6.91
N GLY A 83 -11.75 -8.13 7.70
CA GLY A 83 -10.92 -7.00 7.27
C GLY A 83 -9.94 -7.37 6.15
N LEU A 84 -9.29 -8.51 6.31
CA LEU A 84 -8.40 -9.06 5.27
C LEU A 84 -9.16 -9.34 3.98
N GLN A 85 -10.32 -9.99 4.05
CA GLN A 85 -11.15 -10.28 2.87
C GLN A 85 -11.60 -9.00 2.16
N THR A 86 -12.03 -7.99 2.90
CA THR A 86 -12.41 -6.69 2.32
C THR A 86 -11.24 -6.07 1.56
N ALA A 87 -10.07 -6.02 2.17
CA ALA A 87 -8.86 -5.48 1.54
C ALA A 87 -8.40 -6.33 0.35
N PHE A 88 -8.50 -7.65 0.44
CA PHE A 88 -8.13 -8.56 -0.65
C PHE A 88 -8.97 -8.31 -1.92
N TRP A 89 -10.28 -8.20 -1.80
CA TRP A 89 -11.14 -7.94 -2.97
C TRP A 89 -10.88 -6.58 -3.60
N LEU A 90 -10.65 -5.55 -2.79
CA LEU A 90 -10.29 -4.23 -3.29
C LEU A 90 -8.92 -4.23 -3.97
N TRP A 91 -7.94 -4.89 -3.39
CA TRP A 91 -6.62 -5.06 -3.99
C TRP A 91 -6.70 -5.80 -5.33
N LEU A 92 -7.41 -6.91 -5.38
CA LEU A 92 -7.56 -7.70 -6.62
C LEU A 92 -8.26 -6.89 -7.71
N GLY A 93 -9.37 -6.23 -7.38
CA GLY A 93 -10.19 -5.49 -8.35
C GLY A 93 -9.63 -4.15 -8.79
N PHE A 94 -8.87 -3.46 -7.93
CA PHE A 94 -8.43 -2.07 -8.19
C PHE A 94 -6.93 -1.88 -8.24
N VAL A 95 -6.13 -2.80 -7.76
CA VAL A 95 -4.67 -2.71 -7.83
C VAL A 95 -4.12 -3.65 -8.89
N VAL A 96 -4.39 -4.94 -8.79
CA VAL A 96 -3.89 -5.94 -9.74
C VAL A 96 -4.34 -5.62 -11.16
N THR A 97 -5.61 -5.37 -11.34
CA THR A 97 -6.21 -5.14 -12.67
C THR A 97 -5.80 -3.81 -13.29
N THR A 98 -5.72 -2.74 -12.50
CA THR A 98 -5.41 -1.41 -13.02
C THR A 98 -3.93 -1.20 -13.33
N GLN A 99 -3.04 -1.94 -12.68
CA GLN A 99 -1.61 -1.90 -12.96
C GLN A 99 -1.18 -2.87 -14.08
N LEU A 100 -1.96 -3.89 -14.38
CA LEU A 100 -1.61 -4.86 -15.42
C LEU A 100 -1.41 -4.24 -16.81
N PRO A 101 -2.23 -3.27 -17.28
CA PRO A 101 -2.02 -2.60 -18.56
C PRO A 101 -0.66 -1.91 -18.68
N THR A 102 -0.03 -1.50 -17.60
CA THR A 102 1.32 -0.89 -17.64
C THR A 102 2.38 -1.87 -18.15
N VAL A 103 2.21 -3.16 -17.86
CA VAL A 103 3.09 -4.21 -18.39
C VAL A 103 2.86 -4.40 -19.88
N ILE A 104 1.60 -4.42 -20.32
CA ILE A 104 1.20 -4.76 -21.70
C ILE A 104 1.46 -3.58 -22.64
N PHE A 105 1.06 -2.37 -22.27
CA PHE A 105 1.08 -1.21 -23.15
C PHE A 105 2.26 -0.26 -22.92
N GLU A 106 2.82 -0.20 -21.72
CA GLU A 106 3.90 0.72 -21.37
C GLU A 106 5.27 0.01 -21.26
N GLY A 107 5.32 -1.30 -21.47
CA GLY A 107 6.55 -2.08 -21.42
C GLY A 107 7.19 -2.20 -20.04
N ARG A 108 6.41 -1.99 -18.97
CA ARG A 108 6.89 -2.19 -17.59
C ARG A 108 7.29 -3.64 -17.39
N LYS A 109 8.44 -3.87 -16.74
CA LYS A 109 8.90 -5.23 -16.45
C LYS A 109 7.90 -5.99 -15.57
N PRO A 110 7.53 -7.23 -15.92
CA PRO A 110 6.61 -8.04 -15.10
C PRO A 110 7.04 -8.20 -13.64
N GLY A 111 8.35 -8.33 -13.40
CA GLY A 111 8.91 -8.40 -12.04
C GLY A 111 8.65 -7.14 -11.21
N LEU A 112 8.73 -5.95 -11.81
CA LEU A 112 8.42 -4.68 -11.15
C LEU A 112 6.93 -4.59 -10.82
N TYR A 113 6.07 -5.02 -11.74
CA TYR A 113 4.62 -5.13 -11.51
C TYR A 113 4.31 -6.04 -10.31
N LEU A 114 4.89 -7.24 -10.26
CA LEU A 114 4.70 -8.18 -9.16
C LEU A 114 5.20 -7.61 -7.83
N LEU A 115 6.33 -6.92 -7.84
CA LEU A 115 6.88 -6.27 -6.64
C LEU A 115 5.92 -5.21 -6.09
N ASN A 116 5.36 -4.38 -6.98
CA ASN A 116 4.44 -3.30 -6.60
C ASN A 116 3.10 -3.83 -6.11
N ILE A 117 2.48 -4.77 -6.81
CA ILE A 117 1.20 -5.36 -6.36
C ILE A 117 1.38 -6.20 -5.09
N GLY A 118 2.53 -6.85 -4.91
CA GLY A 118 2.88 -7.59 -3.70
C GLY A 118 2.96 -6.67 -2.48
N TYR A 119 3.62 -5.52 -2.61
CA TYR A 119 3.62 -4.50 -1.56
C TYR A 119 2.20 -4.05 -1.20
N GLN A 120 1.40 -3.72 -2.19
CA GLN A 120 0.01 -3.30 -1.97
C GLN A 120 -0.84 -4.42 -1.36
N PHE A 121 -0.59 -5.67 -1.73
CA PHE A 121 -1.27 -6.80 -1.10
C PHE A 121 -1.03 -6.86 0.40
N VAL A 122 0.23 -6.85 0.82
CA VAL A 122 0.58 -6.90 2.24
C VAL A 122 0.12 -5.64 2.96
N GLY A 123 0.36 -4.47 2.37
CA GLY A 123 -0.01 -3.19 2.96
C GLY A 123 -1.53 -3.02 3.13
N CYS A 124 -2.31 -3.33 2.11
CA CYS A 124 -3.78 -3.21 2.17
C CYS A 124 -4.39 -4.25 3.13
N THR A 125 -3.90 -5.48 3.13
CA THR A 125 -4.43 -6.52 4.02
C THR A 125 -4.13 -6.23 5.48
N LEU A 126 -2.91 -5.78 5.81
CA LEU A 126 -2.57 -5.33 7.17
C LEU A 126 -3.44 -4.14 7.60
N ALA A 127 -3.60 -3.14 6.74
CA ALA A 127 -4.45 -1.99 7.03
C ALA A 127 -5.92 -2.42 7.22
N GLY A 128 -6.44 -3.29 6.39
CA GLY A 128 -7.79 -3.83 6.50
C GLY A 128 -8.03 -4.57 7.81
N VAL A 129 -7.06 -5.36 8.25
CA VAL A 129 -7.10 -6.05 9.55
C VAL A 129 -7.15 -5.04 10.69
N ILE A 130 -6.23 -4.07 10.71
CA ILE A 130 -6.18 -3.03 11.76
C ILE A 130 -7.51 -2.27 11.84
N LEU A 131 -8.02 -1.84 10.70
CA LEU A 131 -9.27 -1.08 10.63
C LEU A 131 -10.49 -1.89 11.09
N ALA A 132 -10.53 -3.18 10.78
CA ALA A 132 -11.65 -4.06 11.14
C ALA A 132 -11.65 -4.42 12.63
N ILE A 133 -10.50 -4.77 13.20
CA ILE A 133 -10.40 -5.11 14.63
C ILE A 133 -10.56 -3.89 15.55
N TRP A 134 -10.22 -2.71 15.05
CA TRP A 134 -10.32 -1.45 15.79
C TRP A 134 -11.50 -0.59 15.34
N ARG A 135 -12.51 -1.23 14.82
CA ARG A 135 -13.74 -0.58 14.38
C ARG A 135 -14.49 -0.03 15.61
N PRO A 136 -15.04 1.22 15.55
CA PRO A 136 -15.93 1.70 16.59
C PRO A 136 -17.12 0.75 16.71
N ARG A 137 -17.38 0.23 17.90
CA ARG A 137 -18.61 -0.52 18.14
C ARG A 137 -19.77 0.46 18.06
N GLU A 138 -20.68 0.24 17.14
CA GLU A 138 -21.97 0.94 17.18
C GLU A 138 -22.63 0.54 18.49
N GLY A 139 -22.94 1.52 19.33
CA GLY A 139 -23.57 1.27 20.62
C GLY A 139 -24.85 0.45 20.44
N ARG A 140 -25.04 -0.51 21.32
CA ARG A 140 -26.30 -1.27 21.42
C ARG A 140 -27.42 -0.34 21.80
#